data_5d16df9f6751eabeeaa2f8cb040589b2
#
_entry.id   5d16df9f6751eabeeaa2f8cb040589b2
#
_cell.length_a   1.000
_cell.length_b   1.000
_cell.length_c   1.000
_cell.angle_alpha   90.00
_cell.angle_beta   90.00
_cell.angle_gamma   90.00
#
_symmetry.space_group_name_H-M   'P 1'
#
loop_
_entity.id
_entity.type
_entity.pdbx_description
1 polymer ?
#
loop_
_entity_poly.entity_id
_entity_poly.type
_entity_poly.pdbx_seq_one_letter_code
_entity_poly.pdbx_strand_id
1 'polypeptide(L)'
;MQGNNRMQNNEYGGGNGFMQTQQGQGLTKPFLTRDSMDEMQMGVNKYLVDTTNYLRNQMAWNQIQTDARIQELKREPKKKVVTSNIYMGANGSYVICPTYEDGSFGAAKYLFGNVRGEFEMRLLKFPAVCKKDKKYVVITWKDCGKSVVCDSDKMNKSNLYKWFIEAEITFCAYNSERQIKDALYGWLVPKIIKTVHSGNILEPTWRAGWTENDEGRYEWYYAEKSRRYALPGLPDLPVQSKHFDSGVFDKGCLDMFFSGFLAIKDKQYRIVMLEMLLYGILSSVLNKEELYSESFINFVVLDGIWPEQFCRLYQIFNREKCNMLEADDKQLYEYIRTVKDEVIILHKPTVVPEYTERKVQNNLEQVINKICKQDSASMGIPWKVNAGLVVLNDQMMTESGTANIVVDLNGFQSAFFEMLNSAAVDAFLAEFIRYATEEMPYIKETIQRQKKVQCKNLVWNVIYEILGDFGQKEGINVYEKLQVAADVQPSGIWGKLMATQDVGDLMVKNIRDRIKDAYVQEKAYGCRYRENCCYYDEQYFWIPIKLFWQMMYESRIPRSSSKIQLVEWKTQEKLLPDENGLTYRLRLDQKSVQTYCFKKNLFNADLCTPIEELGKEVL
;
A
#
# COMPACT_ATOMS: atom_id res chain seq x y z
N MET A 1 -41.25 -19.58 37.49
CA MET A 1 -42.06 -18.58 36.78
C MET A 1 -41.53 -18.60 35.36
N GLN A 2 -42.14 -19.38 34.49
CA GLN A 2 -43.04 -18.99 33.39
C GLN A 2 -42.34 -17.90 32.55
N GLY A 3 -42.01 -18.11 31.31
CA GLY A 3 -42.52 -18.91 30.19
C GLY A 3 -42.48 -18.03 28.97
N ASN A 4 -41.99 -18.47 27.89
CA ASN A 4 -42.71 -18.50 26.62
C ASN A 4 -41.78 -18.69 25.41
N ASN A 5 -41.98 -19.85 24.84
CA ASN A 5 -41.66 -20.19 23.44
C ASN A 5 -42.45 -19.29 22.48
N ARG A 6 -41.79 -18.82 21.41
CA ARG A 6 -42.47 -18.61 20.13
C ARG A 6 -41.56 -19.08 18.98
N MET A 7 -41.91 -20.26 18.47
CA MET A 7 -41.64 -20.67 17.10
C MET A 7 -42.38 -19.72 16.15
N GLN A 8 -41.72 -19.23 15.13
CA GLN A 8 -42.41 -18.75 13.93
C GLN A 8 -41.95 -19.57 12.73
N ASN A 9 -42.89 -20.39 12.26
CA ASN A 9 -42.90 -20.96 10.92
C ASN A 9 -43.04 -19.82 9.91
N ASN A 10 -42.22 -19.84 8.87
CA ASN A 10 -42.50 -19.09 7.65
C ASN A 10 -42.73 -20.07 6.51
N GLU A 11 -43.99 -20.07 6.11
CA GLU A 11 -44.53 -20.77 4.96
C GLU A 11 -44.00 -20.21 3.64
N TYR A 12 -43.75 -21.12 2.72
CA TYR A 12 -43.55 -20.80 1.31
C TYR A 12 -44.89 -20.40 0.67
N GLY A 13 -44.99 -19.13 0.28
CA GLY A 13 -46.06 -18.62 -0.57
C GLY A 13 -45.56 -18.44 -2.01
N GLY A 14 -46.00 -19.32 -2.89
CA GLY A 14 -45.88 -19.15 -4.32
C GLY A 14 -46.83 -18.03 -4.80
N GLY A 15 -46.30 -17.09 -5.58
CA GLY A 15 -47.05 -16.04 -6.24
C GLY A 15 -46.74 -15.98 -7.73
N ASN A 16 -47.62 -16.58 -8.54
CA ASN A 16 -47.68 -16.33 -9.99
C ASN A 16 -48.16 -14.89 -10.22
N GLY A 17 -47.33 -14.08 -10.82
CA GLY A 17 -47.63 -12.71 -11.26
C GLY A 17 -47.58 -12.62 -12.78
N PHE A 18 -48.72 -12.38 -13.39
CA PHE A 18 -49.00 -12.19 -14.81
C PHE A 18 -48.14 -11.08 -15.44
N MET A 19 -47.61 -11.37 -16.63
CA MET A 19 -47.08 -10.39 -17.57
C MET A 19 -48.20 -9.50 -18.11
N GLN A 20 -48.04 -8.20 -17.97
CA GLN A 20 -48.70 -7.22 -18.83
C GLN A 20 -47.68 -6.64 -19.80
N THR A 21 -47.95 -6.83 -21.07
CA THR A 21 -47.28 -6.26 -22.22
C THR A 21 -47.49 -4.73 -22.28
N GLN A 22 -46.40 -3.96 -22.29
CA GLN A 22 -46.41 -2.64 -22.90
C GLN A 22 -45.47 -2.61 -24.09
N GLN A 23 -46.05 -2.25 -25.20
CA GLN A 23 -45.38 -1.97 -26.47
C GLN A 23 -44.64 -0.64 -26.41
N GLY A 24 -43.45 -0.63 -27.02
CA GLY A 24 -42.93 0.54 -27.72
C GLY A 24 -41.67 1.15 -27.18
N GLN A 25 -40.54 0.81 -27.69
CA GLN A 25 -39.57 1.66 -28.40
C GLN A 25 -38.27 0.89 -28.61
N GLY A 26 -37.75 0.94 -29.81
CA GLY A 26 -36.65 0.14 -30.31
C GLY A 26 -35.33 0.42 -29.54
N LEU A 27 -34.81 -0.62 -28.95
CA LEU A 27 -33.41 -0.72 -28.58
C LEU A 27 -32.83 -1.90 -29.36
N THR A 28 -31.90 -1.57 -30.22
CA THR A 28 -31.04 -2.53 -30.93
C THR A 28 -30.41 -3.48 -29.91
N LYS A 29 -30.79 -4.75 -29.97
CA LYS A 29 -30.13 -5.81 -29.22
C LYS A 29 -28.67 -5.88 -29.64
N PRO A 30 -27.71 -5.87 -28.73
CA PRO A 30 -26.34 -6.17 -29.11
C PRO A 30 -26.30 -7.63 -29.56
N PHE A 31 -25.82 -7.85 -30.76
CA PHE A 31 -25.53 -9.16 -31.29
C PHE A 31 -24.45 -9.78 -30.40
N LEU A 32 -24.79 -10.85 -29.69
CA LEU A 32 -23.79 -11.69 -29.05
C LEU A 32 -22.89 -12.26 -30.15
N THR A 33 -21.61 -11.95 -30.09
CA THR A 33 -20.63 -12.53 -30.99
C THR A 33 -20.52 -14.04 -30.76
N ARG A 34 -20.16 -14.79 -31.79
CA ARG A 34 -20.02 -16.25 -31.73
C ARG A 34 -19.07 -16.67 -30.57
N ASP A 35 -18.02 -15.88 -30.33
CA ASP A 35 -17.06 -16.11 -29.26
C ASP A 35 -17.68 -15.99 -27.86
N SER A 36 -18.60 -15.04 -27.64
CA SER A 36 -19.28 -14.90 -26.35
C SER A 36 -20.32 -16.01 -26.09
N MET A 37 -20.86 -16.60 -27.16
CA MET A 37 -21.72 -17.79 -27.03
C MET A 37 -20.89 -19.04 -26.74
N ASP A 38 -19.71 -19.18 -27.32
CA ASP A 38 -18.81 -20.30 -27.10
C ASP A 38 -18.21 -20.25 -25.69
N GLU A 39 -17.87 -19.06 -25.16
CA GLU A 39 -17.46 -18.88 -23.77
C GLU A 39 -18.57 -19.19 -22.76
N MET A 40 -19.81 -18.78 -23.07
CA MET A 40 -20.97 -19.11 -22.22
C MET A 40 -21.25 -20.62 -22.25
N GLN A 41 -21.11 -21.27 -23.39
CA GLN A 41 -21.29 -22.72 -23.54
C GLN A 41 -20.19 -23.51 -22.84
N MET A 42 -18.92 -23.05 -22.90
CA MET A 42 -17.83 -23.61 -22.13
C MET A 42 -18.04 -23.43 -20.61
N GLY A 43 -18.52 -22.27 -20.18
CA GLY A 43 -18.87 -22.03 -18.78
C GLY A 43 -19.98 -22.95 -18.27
N VAL A 44 -21.04 -23.13 -19.05
CA VAL A 44 -22.14 -24.05 -18.72
C VAL A 44 -21.67 -25.51 -18.71
N ASN A 45 -20.87 -25.93 -19.68
CA ASN A 45 -20.31 -27.28 -19.72
C ASN A 45 -19.38 -27.56 -18.54
N LYS A 46 -18.55 -26.61 -18.16
CA LYS A 46 -17.68 -26.71 -16.97
C LYS A 46 -18.52 -26.84 -15.71
N TYR A 47 -19.56 -26.00 -15.54
CA TYR A 47 -20.48 -26.08 -14.39
C TYR A 47 -21.21 -27.43 -14.32
N LEU A 48 -21.67 -27.96 -15.45
CA LEU A 48 -22.31 -29.29 -15.53
C LEU A 48 -21.34 -30.40 -15.18
N VAL A 49 -20.08 -30.33 -15.65
CA VAL A 49 -19.04 -31.31 -15.31
C VAL A 49 -18.71 -31.26 -13.82
N ASP A 50 -18.55 -30.07 -13.26
CA ASP A 50 -18.24 -29.89 -11.84
C ASP A 50 -19.40 -30.35 -10.96
N THR A 51 -20.65 -30.03 -11.34
CA THR A 51 -21.85 -30.49 -10.63
C THR A 51 -22.01 -31.99 -10.72
N THR A 52 -21.75 -32.60 -11.88
CA THR A 52 -21.84 -34.06 -12.09
C THR A 52 -20.76 -34.76 -11.28
N ASN A 53 -19.56 -34.24 -11.22
CA ASN A 53 -18.47 -34.75 -10.39
C ASN A 53 -18.79 -34.64 -8.90
N TYR A 54 -19.39 -33.52 -8.48
CA TYR A 54 -19.85 -33.32 -7.11
C TYR A 54 -20.92 -34.36 -6.72
N LEU A 55 -21.95 -34.54 -7.56
CA LEU A 55 -23.01 -35.53 -7.32
C LEU A 55 -22.47 -36.97 -7.34
N ARG A 56 -21.55 -37.27 -8.26
CA ARG A 56 -20.90 -38.60 -8.31
C ARG A 56 -20.08 -38.88 -7.05
N ASN A 57 -19.37 -37.88 -6.56
CA ASN A 57 -18.61 -37.98 -5.31
C ASN A 57 -19.55 -38.12 -4.09
N GLN A 58 -20.66 -37.38 -4.07
CA GLN A 58 -21.68 -37.53 -3.02
C GLN A 58 -22.34 -38.91 -3.04
N MET A 59 -22.68 -39.45 -4.22
CA MET A 59 -23.24 -40.81 -4.36
C MET A 59 -22.23 -41.85 -3.92
N ALA A 60 -20.97 -41.75 -4.35
CA ALA A 60 -19.91 -42.64 -3.89
C ALA A 60 -19.71 -42.56 -2.37
N TRP A 61 -19.78 -41.34 -1.81
CA TRP A 61 -19.68 -41.13 -0.37
C TRP A 61 -20.87 -41.78 0.40
N ASN A 62 -22.09 -41.62 -0.10
CA ASN A 62 -23.30 -42.23 0.49
C ASN A 62 -23.26 -43.76 0.39
N GLN A 63 -22.73 -44.31 -0.71
CA GLN A 63 -22.59 -45.76 -0.89
C GLN A 63 -21.55 -46.35 0.08
N ILE A 64 -20.41 -45.65 0.24
CA ILE A 64 -19.37 -46.00 1.21
C ILE A 64 -19.91 -45.93 2.65
N GLN A 65 -20.74 -44.94 2.98
CA GLN A 65 -21.40 -44.84 4.28
C GLN A 65 -22.38 -46.01 4.52
N THR A 66 -23.14 -46.38 3.50
CA THR A 66 -24.10 -47.47 3.57
C THR A 66 -23.40 -48.81 3.75
N ASP A 67 -22.34 -49.07 2.99
CA ASP A 67 -21.54 -50.28 3.11
C ASP A 67 -20.81 -50.38 4.47
N ALA A 68 -20.30 -49.24 4.98
CA ALA A 68 -19.70 -49.16 6.31
C ALA A 68 -20.75 -49.51 7.42
N ARG A 69 -21.98 -49.03 7.26
CA ARG A 69 -23.09 -49.28 8.20
C ARG A 69 -23.56 -50.76 8.16
N ILE A 70 -23.57 -51.37 6.97
CA ILE A 70 -23.89 -52.82 6.80
C ILE A 70 -22.78 -53.68 7.42
N GLN A 71 -21.50 -53.28 7.29
CA GLN A 71 -20.40 -53.98 7.97
C GLN A 71 -20.42 -53.76 9.49
N GLU A 72 -20.91 -52.63 9.99
CA GLU A 72 -21.07 -52.36 11.43
C GLU A 72 -22.13 -53.30 12.07
N LEU A 73 -23.18 -53.63 11.35
CA LEU A 73 -24.23 -54.52 11.82
C LEU A 73 -23.82 -56.01 11.90
N LYS A 74 -22.70 -56.41 11.31
CA LYS A 74 -22.16 -57.77 11.28
C LYS A 74 -21.05 -58.05 12.30
N ARG A 75 -20.76 -57.14 13.24
CA ARG A 75 -19.55 -57.19 14.09
C ARG A 75 -19.77 -57.85 15.45
N GLU A 76 -18.76 -58.67 15.81
CA GLU A 76 -18.47 -59.15 17.18
C GLU A 76 -18.30 -57.98 18.18
N PRO A 77 -18.38 -58.20 19.50
CA PRO A 77 -18.34 -57.13 20.51
C PRO A 77 -17.14 -56.20 20.29
N LYS A 78 -17.43 -54.93 20.05
CA LYS A 78 -16.42 -53.92 19.68
C LYS A 78 -15.43 -53.75 20.83
N LYS A 79 -14.17 -54.11 20.60
CA LYS A 79 -13.07 -53.72 21.50
C LYS A 79 -13.07 -52.21 21.63
N LYS A 80 -12.93 -51.71 22.84
CA LYS A 80 -12.94 -50.27 23.08
C LYS A 80 -11.59 -49.65 22.66
N VAL A 81 -11.65 -48.66 21.78
CA VAL A 81 -10.46 -47.90 21.32
C VAL A 81 -10.04 -46.93 22.40
N VAL A 82 -8.79 -47.01 22.82
CA VAL A 82 -8.20 -46.10 23.80
C VAL A 82 -7.51 -44.91 23.12
N THR A 83 -6.73 -45.17 22.07
CA THR A 83 -6.03 -44.16 21.30
C THR A 83 -6.04 -44.51 19.81
N SER A 84 -5.76 -43.52 18.97
CA SER A 84 -5.55 -43.74 17.53
C SER A 84 -4.34 -42.92 17.08
N ASN A 85 -3.39 -43.59 16.45
CA ASN A 85 -2.16 -42.96 15.98
C ASN A 85 -2.21 -42.80 14.45
N ILE A 86 -1.58 -41.73 13.96
CA ILE A 86 -1.47 -41.43 12.53
C ILE A 86 -0.04 -41.68 12.08
N TYR A 87 0.10 -42.46 11.01
CA TYR A 87 1.38 -42.77 10.37
C TYR A 87 1.30 -42.47 8.88
N MET A 88 2.45 -42.12 8.29
CA MET A 88 2.61 -42.00 6.85
C MET A 88 3.12 -43.35 6.32
N GLY A 89 2.39 -43.96 5.41
CA GLY A 89 2.80 -45.18 4.72
C GLY A 89 3.87 -44.92 3.65
N ALA A 90 4.50 -45.99 3.17
CA ALA A 90 5.56 -45.90 2.17
C ALA A 90 5.13 -45.23 0.83
N ASN A 91 3.82 -45.25 0.53
CA ASN A 91 3.25 -44.58 -0.64
C ASN A 91 2.82 -43.11 -0.37
N GLY A 92 3.25 -42.53 0.74
CA GLY A 92 2.88 -41.19 1.16
C GLY A 92 1.46 -41.02 1.70
N SER A 93 0.65 -42.06 1.75
CA SER A 93 -0.71 -41.97 2.28
C SER A 93 -0.69 -41.99 3.80
N TYR A 94 -1.59 -41.21 4.41
CA TYR A 94 -1.75 -41.21 5.86
C TYR A 94 -2.77 -42.28 6.29
N VAL A 95 -2.38 -43.06 7.30
CA VAL A 95 -3.23 -44.11 7.88
C VAL A 95 -3.45 -43.87 9.36
N ILE A 96 -4.66 -44.16 9.82
CA ILE A 96 -5.02 -44.14 11.23
C ILE A 96 -5.04 -45.58 11.74
N CYS A 97 -4.35 -45.82 12.83
CA CYS A 97 -4.27 -47.13 13.47
C CYS A 97 -4.82 -47.01 14.90
N PRO A 98 -5.98 -47.62 15.23
CA PRO A 98 -6.53 -47.60 16.57
C PRO A 98 -5.77 -48.56 17.49
N THR A 99 -5.58 -48.17 18.74
CA THR A 99 -5.05 -49.00 19.81
C THR A 99 -6.19 -49.30 20.77
N TYR A 100 -6.39 -50.57 21.10
CA TYR A 100 -7.46 -51.06 21.99
C TYR A 100 -7.00 -51.13 23.45
N GLU A 101 -7.95 -51.30 24.37
CA GLU A 101 -7.68 -51.40 25.81
C GLU A 101 -6.75 -52.57 26.18
N ASP A 102 -6.73 -53.63 25.41
CA ASP A 102 -5.84 -54.80 25.57
C ASP A 102 -4.43 -54.59 24.99
N GLY A 103 -4.13 -53.36 24.55
CA GLY A 103 -2.85 -53.04 23.94
C GLY A 103 -2.68 -53.50 22.48
N SER A 104 -3.65 -54.25 21.95
CA SER A 104 -3.60 -54.66 20.54
C SER A 104 -3.87 -53.50 19.57
N PHE A 105 -3.31 -53.60 18.37
CA PHE A 105 -3.52 -52.61 17.30
C PHE A 105 -4.64 -53.07 16.39
N GLY A 106 -5.53 -52.17 16.01
CA GLY A 106 -6.52 -52.40 14.99
C GLY A 106 -5.96 -52.28 13.58
N ALA A 107 -6.76 -52.67 12.60
CA ALA A 107 -6.38 -52.52 11.21
C ALA A 107 -6.14 -51.06 10.85
N ALA A 108 -5.01 -50.78 10.20
CA ALA A 108 -4.69 -49.47 9.66
C ALA A 108 -5.66 -49.11 8.53
N LYS A 109 -6.22 -47.91 8.56
CA LYS A 109 -7.17 -47.40 7.57
C LYS A 109 -6.69 -46.05 7.04
N TYR A 110 -6.92 -45.80 5.76
CA TYR A 110 -6.61 -44.50 5.21
C TYR A 110 -7.34 -43.39 5.97
N LEU A 111 -6.61 -42.32 6.27
CA LEU A 111 -7.17 -41.16 6.96
C LEU A 111 -7.70 -40.12 5.98
N PHE A 112 -6.89 -39.75 4.99
CA PHE A 112 -7.24 -38.74 4.00
C PHE A 112 -7.46 -39.33 2.63
N GLY A 113 -8.42 -38.74 1.88
CA GLY A 113 -8.73 -39.14 0.51
C GLY A 113 -7.97 -38.36 -0.56
N ASN A 114 -7.55 -37.16 -0.25
CA ASN A 114 -7.05 -36.19 -1.25
C ASN A 114 -5.74 -35.47 -0.88
N VAL A 115 -5.05 -35.88 0.17
CA VAL A 115 -3.72 -35.40 0.51
C VAL A 115 -2.77 -36.56 0.76
N ARG A 116 -1.52 -36.42 0.26
CA ARG A 116 -0.46 -37.42 0.36
C ARG A 116 0.89 -36.70 0.51
N GLY A 117 1.93 -37.47 0.80
CA GLY A 117 3.30 -36.99 0.88
C GLY A 117 3.60 -36.15 2.12
N GLU A 118 4.75 -35.54 2.11
CA GLU A 118 5.20 -34.73 3.23
C GLU A 118 4.46 -33.39 3.28
N PHE A 119 4.29 -32.89 4.51
CA PHE A 119 3.80 -31.56 4.73
C PHE A 119 4.80 -30.70 5.51
N GLU A 120 4.76 -29.44 5.25
CA GLU A 120 5.51 -28.43 5.98
C GLU A 120 4.59 -27.64 6.92
N MET A 121 5.14 -27.22 8.04
CA MET A 121 4.44 -26.32 8.97
C MET A 121 5.21 -25.04 9.13
N ARG A 122 4.54 -23.90 8.92
CA ARG A 122 5.12 -22.57 9.10
C ARG A 122 4.23 -21.71 9.98
N LEU A 123 4.86 -20.85 10.77
CA LEU A 123 4.18 -19.92 11.65
C LEU A 123 3.83 -18.62 10.91
N LEU A 124 2.56 -18.29 10.86
CA LEU A 124 2.06 -17.02 10.38
C LEU A 124 1.67 -16.15 11.58
N LYS A 125 2.37 -15.05 11.78
CA LYS A 125 2.09 -14.09 12.87
C LYS A 125 1.29 -12.92 12.32
N PHE A 126 0.16 -12.62 12.96
CA PHE A 126 -0.58 -11.38 12.78
C PHE A 126 -0.50 -10.59 14.07
N PRO A 127 0.23 -9.47 14.08
CA PRO A 127 0.17 -8.57 15.20
C PRO A 127 -1.23 -7.98 15.33
N ALA A 128 -1.79 -8.02 16.51
CA ALA A 128 -3.05 -7.36 16.77
C ALA A 128 -2.80 -5.86 16.96
N VAL A 129 -3.59 -5.05 16.26
CA VAL A 129 -3.53 -3.57 16.36
C VAL A 129 -3.79 -3.06 17.78
N CYS A 130 -4.38 -3.87 18.67
CA CYS A 130 -4.78 -3.41 19.99
C CYS A 130 -4.59 -4.39 21.16
N LYS A 131 -4.22 -5.65 20.94
CA LYS A 131 -4.04 -6.61 22.03
C LYS A 131 -3.16 -7.80 21.67
N LYS A 132 -2.96 -8.80 21.99
CA LYS A 132 -2.10 -9.96 21.80
C LYS A 132 -1.95 -10.37 20.33
N ASP A 133 -0.73 -10.61 19.88
CA ASP A 133 -0.45 -11.16 18.55
C ASP A 133 -1.24 -12.44 18.29
N LYS A 134 -1.92 -12.49 17.16
CA LYS A 134 -2.57 -13.72 16.70
C LYS A 134 -1.55 -14.58 15.97
N LYS A 135 -1.48 -15.84 16.35
CA LYS A 135 -0.57 -16.81 15.75
C LYS A 135 -1.36 -17.91 15.06
N TYR A 136 -1.04 -18.11 13.79
CA TYR A 136 -1.61 -19.19 12.99
C TYR A 136 -0.48 -20.12 12.54
N VAL A 137 -0.77 -21.40 12.44
CA VAL A 137 0.14 -22.36 11.82
C VAL A 137 -0.47 -22.83 10.51
N VAL A 138 0.26 -22.62 9.43
CA VAL A 138 -0.10 -23.08 8.10
C VAL A 138 0.57 -24.42 7.86
N ILE A 139 -0.22 -25.42 7.52
CA ILE A 139 0.20 -26.79 7.19
C ILE A 139 0.01 -26.94 5.68
N THR A 140 1.08 -27.10 4.93
CA THR A 140 1.03 -27.22 3.47
C THR A 140 1.59 -28.56 3.01
N TRP A 141 0.81 -29.32 2.23
CA TRP A 141 1.26 -30.56 1.57
C TRP A 141 1.94 -30.21 0.26
N LYS A 142 3.22 -30.58 0.13
CA LYS A 142 4.03 -30.25 -1.03
C LYS A 142 3.50 -30.84 -2.33
N ASP A 143 3.03 -32.08 -2.29
CA ASP A 143 2.62 -32.84 -3.48
C ASP A 143 1.32 -32.34 -4.13
N CYS A 144 0.44 -31.70 -3.37
CA CYS A 144 -0.87 -31.25 -3.87
C CYS A 144 -1.15 -29.77 -3.63
N GLY A 145 -0.24 -29.05 -2.99
CA GLY A 145 -0.38 -27.62 -2.71
C GLY A 145 -1.52 -27.25 -1.75
N LYS A 146 -2.23 -28.24 -1.17
CA LYS A 146 -3.30 -27.99 -0.21
C LYS A 146 -2.75 -27.48 1.10
N SER A 147 -3.44 -26.51 1.69
CA SER A 147 -3.03 -25.91 2.95
C SER A 147 -4.17 -25.85 3.95
N VAL A 148 -3.85 -26.07 5.22
CA VAL A 148 -4.75 -25.90 6.37
C VAL A 148 -4.19 -24.82 7.27
N VAL A 149 -5.03 -23.88 7.68
CA VAL A 149 -4.65 -22.82 8.61
C VAL A 149 -5.25 -23.07 9.98
N CYS A 150 -4.41 -23.17 10.98
CA CYS A 150 -4.78 -23.47 12.35
C CYS A 150 -4.54 -22.24 13.24
N ASP A 151 -5.57 -21.73 13.89
CA ASP A 151 -5.47 -20.68 14.91
C ASP A 151 -4.89 -21.28 16.20
N SER A 152 -3.65 -20.90 16.56
CA SER A 152 -2.96 -21.50 17.72
C SER A 152 -3.65 -21.19 19.07
N ASP A 153 -4.38 -20.07 19.15
CA ASP A 153 -5.06 -19.66 20.38
C ASP A 153 -6.42 -20.33 20.56
N LYS A 154 -6.99 -20.85 19.46
CA LYS A 154 -8.29 -21.54 19.48
C LYS A 154 -8.18 -23.06 19.27
N MET A 155 -7.00 -23.63 19.54
CA MET A 155 -6.71 -25.03 19.29
C MET A 155 -7.54 -25.95 20.18
N ASN A 156 -8.41 -26.71 19.57
CA ASN A 156 -9.13 -27.83 20.18
C ASN A 156 -9.50 -28.87 19.11
N LYS A 157 -9.95 -30.06 19.57
CA LYS A 157 -10.27 -31.19 18.67
C LYS A 157 -11.28 -30.84 17.59
N SER A 158 -12.33 -30.11 17.94
CA SER A 158 -13.41 -29.76 17.03
C SER A 158 -12.98 -28.70 16.02
N ASN A 159 -12.27 -27.67 16.46
CA ASN A 159 -11.76 -26.62 15.57
C ASN A 159 -10.73 -27.19 14.59
N LEU A 160 -9.81 -28.02 15.07
CA LEU A 160 -8.81 -28.63 14.20
C LEU A 160 -9.47 -29.46 13.08
N TYR A 161 -10.45 -30.30 13.43
CA TYR A 161 -11.22 -31.05 12.44
C TYR A 161 -11.96 -30.14 11.46
N LYS A 162 -12.60 -29.07 11.96
CA LYS A 162 -13.33 -28.11 11.16
C LYS A 162 -12.41 -27.40 10.14
N TRP A 163 -11.22 -26.97 10.54
CA TRP A 163 -10.25 -26.33 9.65
C TRP A 163 -9.81 -27.24 8.51
N PHE A 164 -9.68 -28.55 8.76
CA PHE A 164 -9.38 -29.51 7.71
C PHE A 164 -10.53 -29.64 6.69
N ILE A 165 -11.78 -29.66 7.17
CA ILE A 165 -12.96 -29.68 6.28
C ILE A 165 -13.05 -28.39 5.48
N GLU A 166 -12.86 -27.23 6.12
CA GLU A 166 -12.88 -25.92 5.47
C GLU A 166 -11.77 -25.77 4.41
N ALA A 167 -10.65 -26.46 4.59
CA ALA A 167 -9.58 -26.55 3.61
C ALA A 167 -9.82 -27.62 2.53
N GLU A 168 -11.05 -28.13 2.44
CA GLU A 168 -11.44 -29.18 1.48
C GLU A 168 -10.58 -30.45 1.57
N ILE A 169 -10.07 -30.77 2.76
CA ILE A 169 -9.40 -32.04 2.99
C ILE A 169 -10.46 -33.10 3.33
N THR A 170 -10.52 -34.13 2.50
CA THR A 170 -11.48 -35.20 2.66
C THR A 170 -10.94 -36.29 3.57
N PHE A 171 -11.75 -36.70 4.55
CA PHE A 171 -11.47 -37.85 5.40
C PHE A 171 -12.11 -39.12 4.83
N CYS A 172 -11.40 -40.21 4.91
CA CYS A 172 -11.99 -41.51 4.49
C CYS A 172 -13.09 -41.95 5.44
N ALA A 173 -14.22 -42.37 4.89
CA ALA A 173 -15.47 -42.70 5.61
C ALA A 173 -15.39 -43.92 6.57
N TYR A 174 -14.26 -44.62 6.58
CA TYR A 174 -14.08 -45.81 7.44
C TYR A 174 -13.81 -45.48 8.92
N ASN A 175 -13.58 -44.18 9.23
CA ASN A 175 -13.25 -43.74 10.56
C ASN A 175 -14.40 -42.91 11.14
N SER A 176 -14.71 -43.12 12.42
CA SER A 176 -15.68 -42.24 13.08
C SER A 176 -15.12 -40.86 13.26
N GLU A 177 -15.95 -39.84 13.18
CA GLU A 177 -15.55 -38.45 13.38
C GLU A 177 -14.80 -38.21 14.70
N ARG A 178 -15.25 -38.89 15.78
CA ARG A 178 -14.59 -38.82 17.08
C ARG A 178 -13.15 -39.36 17.03
N GLN A 179 -12.95 -40.50 16.37
CA GLN A 179 -11.61 -41.10 16.23
C GLN A 179 -10.69 -40.20 15.41
N ILE A 180 -11.20 -39.58 14.34
CA ILE A 180 -10.45 -38.64 13.52
C ILE A 180 -10.02 -37.41 14.35
N LYS A 181 -10.97 -36.82 15.11
CA LYS A 181 -10.70 -35.66 15.97
C LYS A 181 -9.64 -35.97 17.03
N ASP A 182 -9.74 -37.11 17.69
CA ASP A 182 -8.78 -37.51 18.72
C ASP A 182 -7.40 -37.77 18.14
N ALA A 183 -7.33 -38.48 17.00
CA ALA A 183 -6.08 -38.82 16.33
C ALA A 183 -5.37 -37.55 15.77
N LEU A 184 -6.11 -36.67 15.08
CA LEU A 184 -5.57 -35.41 14.56
C LEU A 184 -5.00 -34.54 15.66
N TYR A 185 -5.73 -34.42 16.77
CA TYR A 185 -5.32 -33.63 17.91
C TYR A 185 -4.02 -34.17 18.52
N GLY A 186 -3.96 -35.47 18.79
CA GLY A 186 -2.75 -36.11 19.33
C GLY A 186 -1.55 -36.04 18.39
N TRP A 187 -1.77 -36.10 17.09
CA TRP A 187 -0.70 -36.10 16.09
C TRP A 187 -0.17 -34.72 15.75
N LEU A 188 -1.06 -33.71 15.55
CA LEU A 188 -0.69 -32.39 15.04
C LEU A 188 -0.37 -31.38 16.12
N VAL A 189 -1.07 -31.39 17.26
CA VAL A 189 -0.88 -30.36 18.29
C VAL A 189 0.55 -30.28 18.80
N PRO A 190 1.26 -31.38 19.09
CA PRO A 190 2.67 -31.30 19.49
C PRO A 190 3.57 -30.65 18.42
N LYS A 191 3.28 -30.92 17.13
CA LYS A 191 4.02 -30.36 16.01
C LYS A 191 3.70 -28.87 15.83
N ILE A 192 2.42 -28.49 15.95
CA ILE A 192 1.98 -27.09 15.91
C ILE A 192 2.64 -26.29 17.03
N ILE A 193 2.63 -26.79 18.26
CA ILE A 193 3.29 -26.15 19.41
C ILE A 193 4.79 -25.98 19.13
N LYS A 194 5.45 -27.02 18.62
CA LYS A 194 6.86 -26.93 18.23
C LYS A 194 7.09 -25.84 17.18
N THR A 195 6.26 -25.75 16.17
CA THR A 195 6.35 -24.74 15.10
C THR A 195 6.16 -23.34 15.65
N VAL A 196 5.20 -23.14 16.57
CA VAL A 196 4.98 -21.84 17.23
C VAL A 196 6.21 -21.39 18.04
N HIS A 197 6.97 -22.33 18.61
CA HIS A 197 8.17 -22.03 19.39
C HIS A 197 9.43 -21.93 18.53
N SER A 198 9.53 -22.68 17.43
CA SER A 198 10.72 -22.69 16.57
C SER A 198 10.90 -21.40 15.79
N GLY A 199 9.87 -20.57 15.67
CA GLY A 199 9.95 -19.30 14.96
C GLY A 199 10.11 -19.43 13.45
N ASN A 200 9.84 -20.62 12.85
CA ASN A 200 9.82 -20.81 11.39
C ASN A 200 8.65 -20.00 10.80
N ILE A 201 8.93 -18.76 10.42
CA ILE A 201 7.93 -17.79 9.97
C ILE A 201 7.66 -18.02 8.49
N LEU A 202 6.38 -18.13 8.15
CA LEU A 202 5.91 -18.04 6.78
C LEU A 202 5.93 -16.59 6.35
N GLU A 203 6.81 -16.22 5.45
CA GLU A 203 6.61 -15.00 4.68
C GLU A 203 5.44 -15.24 3.72
N PRO A 204 4.41 -14.41 3.80
CA PRO A 204 3.24 -14.65 2.96
C PRO A 204 3.57 -14.37 1.50
N THR A 205 3.50 -15.39 0.66
CA THR A 205 3.64 -15.27 -0.80
C THR A 205 2.50 -14.49 -1.47
N TRP A 206 1.48 -14.08 -0.73
CA TRP A 206 0.43 -13.21 -1.26
C TRP A 206 0.81 -11.73 -1.37
N ARG A 207 1.96 -11.34 -0.79
CA ARG A 207 2.48 -10.00 -1.03
C ARG A 207 3.04 -9.97 -2.44
N ALA A 208 2.58 -9.02 -3.24
CA ALA A 208 3.21 -8.73 -4.51
C ALA A 208 4.70 -8.45 -4.32
N GLY A 209 5.46 -8.44 -5.39
CA GLY A 209 6.87 -8.12 -5.35
C GLY A 209 7.79 -9.33 -5.46
N TRP A 210 9.05 -9.12 -5.17
CA TRP A 210 10.12 -10.11 -5.36
C TRP A 210 10.04 -11.24 -4.35
N THR A 211 10.12 -12.45 -4.85
CA THR A 211 10.24 -13.67 -4.04
C THR A 211 11.43 -14.47 -4.57
N GLU A 212 12.28 -14.92 -3.66
CA GLU A 212 13.38 -15.82 -3.98
C GLU A 212 12.85 -17.26 -3.91
N ASN A 213 12.97 -18.01 -5.00
CA ASN A 213 12.58 -19.41 -5.05
C ASN A 213 13.64 -20.33 -4.40
N ASP A 214 13.35 -21.63 -4.31
CA ASP A 214 14.24 -22.62 -3.69
C ASP A 214 15.61 -22.76 -4.44
N GLU A 215 15.69 -22.29 -5.68
CA GLU A 215 16.91 -22.26 -6.49
C GLU A 215 17.72 -20.98 -6.33
N GLY A 216 17.25 -20.04 -5.49
CA GLY A 216 17.89 -18.74 -5.28
C GLY A 216 17.62 -17.73 -6.41
N ARG A 217 16.69 -18.02 -7.31
CA ARG A 217 16.25 -17.11 -8.36
C ARG A 217 15.16 -16.20 -7.85
N TYR A 218 15.16 -14.95 -8.31
CA TYR A 218 14.14 -13.96 -7.98
C TYR A 218 13.06 -13.96 -9.03
N GLU A 219 11.81 -13.97 -8.57
CA GLU A 219 10.62 -13.91 -9.39
C GLU A 219 9.71 -12.80 -8.87
N TRP A 220 9.06 -12.07 -9.78
CA TRP A 220 8.10 -11.04 -9.43
C TRP A 220 6.69 -11.61 -9.41
N TYR A 221 5.96 -11.28 -8.37
CA TYR A 221 4.56 -11.64 -8.23
C TYR A 221 3.70 -10.39 -8.11
N TYR A 222 2.52 -10.39 -8.70
CA TYR A 222 1.56 -9.32 -8.54
C TYR A 222 0.25 -9.85 -7.97
N ALA A 223 -0.49 -8.98 -7.26
CA ALA A 223 -1.78 -9.35 -6.69
C ALA A 223 -2.88 -9.27 -7.76
N GLU A 224 -3.60 -10.36 -7.97
CA GLU A 224 -4.75 -10.38 -8.88
C GLU A 224 -5.99 -9.74 -8.22
N LYS A 225 -6.61 -8.75 -8.89
CA LYS A 225 -7.75 -7.98 -8.37
C LYS A 225 -8.96 -8.82 -7.94
N SER A 226 -9.14 -10.01 -8.53
CA SER A 226 -10.40 -10.73 -8.50
C SER A 226 -10.49 -11.89 -7.49
N ARG A 227 -9.40 -12.27 -6.85
CA ARG A 227 -9.39 -13.43 -5.95
C ARG A 227 -8.95 -13.07 -4.55
N ARG A 228 -9.90 -12.64 -3.73
CA ARG A 228 -9.75 -12.72 -2.27
C ARG A 228 -9.81 -14.20 -1.89
N TYR A 229 -8.66 -14.81 -1.67
CA TYR A 229 -8.64 -16.10 -1.00
C TYR A 229 -8.82 -15.85 0.50
N ALA A 230 -10.02 -16.02 0.97
CA ALA A 230 -10.24 -16.32 2.37
C ALA A 230 -9.60 -17.69 2.63
N LEU A 231 -8.38 -17.70 3.16
CA LEU A 231 -7.91 -18.91 3.82
C LEU A 231 -8.87 -19.17 4.99
N PRO A 232 -9.50 -20.33 5.06
CA PRO A 232 -10.47 -20.62 6.10
C PRO A 232 -9.89 -20.29 7.49
N GLY A 233 -10.57 -19.43 8.24
CA GLY A 233 -10.15 -19.02 9.59
C GLY A 233 -9.20 -17.83 9.68
N LEU A 234 -8.80 -17.23 8.56
CA LEU A 234 -8.09 -15.93 8.56
C LEU A 234 -9.06 -14.80 8.22
N PRO A 235 -8.87 -13.60 8.80
CA PRO A 235 -9.54 -12.41 8.31
C PRO A 235 -9.16 -12.24 6.83
N ASP A 236 -10.07 -11.73 6.02
CA ASP A 236 -9.91 -11.52 4.58
C ASP A 236 -8.50 -11.06 4.23
N LEU A 237 -7.66 -12.01 3.85
CA LEU A 237 -6.32 -11.72 3.38
C LEU A 237 -6.39 -11.55 1.86
N PRO A 238 -5.82 -10.50 1.33
CA PRO A 238 -5.78 -10.34 -0.10
C PRO A 238 -4.82 -11.38 -0.69
N VAL A 239 -5.33 -12.28 -1.48
CA VAL A 239 -4.85 -12.64 -2.79
C VAL A 239 -3.68 -13.62 -2.93
N GLN A 240 -3.89 -14.63 -3.74
CA GLN A 240 -2.83 -15.32 -4.47
C GLN A 240 -2.11 -14.32 -5.38
N SER A 241 -0.79 -14.22 -5.22
CA SER A 241 0.06 -13.57 -6.18
C SER A 241 0.24 -14.49 -7.39
N LYS A 242 0.11 -13.93 -8.60
CA LYS A 242 0.49 -14.64 -9.83
C LYS A 242 1.91 -14.28 -10.19
N HIS A 243 2.64 -15.25 -10.73
CA HIS A 243 3.88 -14.99 -11.42
C HIS A 243 3.63 -13.98 -12.56
N PHE A 244 4.45 -12.95 -12.61
CA PHE A 244 4.36 -11.96 -13.67
C PHE A 244 5.01 -12.55 -14.92
N ASP A 245 4.20 -12.82 -15.93
CA ASP A 245 4.66 -13.17 -17.26
C ASP A 245 4.61 -11.89 -18.11
N SER A 246 5.78 -11.36 -18.43
CA SER A 246 5.90 -10.16 -19.24
C SER A 246 5.49 -10.51 -20.67
N GLY A 247 4.26 -10.17 -21.05
CA GLY A 247 3.89 -10.12 -22.46
C GLY A 247 4.84 -9.19 -23.23
N VAL A 248 5.00 -9.42 -24.51
CA VAL A 248 5.79 -8.53 -25.38
C VAL A 248 5.08 -7.19 -25.47
N PHE A 249 5.66 -6.15 -24.85
CA PHE A 249 5.14 -4.79 -24.98
C PHE A 249 5.71 -4.10 -26.22
N ASP A 250 4.92 -3.24 -26.81
CA ASP A 250 5.35 -2.44 -27.98
C ASP A 250 6.39 -1.40 -27.54
N LYS A 251 7.53 -1.33 -28.26
CA LYS A 251 8.56 -0.31 -28.05
C LYS A 251 8.01 1.12 -28.08
N GLY A 252 6.95 1.37 -28.84
CA GLY A 252 6.24 2.65 -28.88
C GLY A 252 5.70 3.08 -27.50
N CYS A 253 5.33 2.13 -26.63
CA CYS A 253 4.89 2.43 -25.28
C CYS A 253 6.04 2.95 -24.39
N LEU A 254 7.27 2.41 -24.55
CA LEU A 254 8.45 2.92 -23.83
C LEU A 254 8.82 4.34 -24.27
N ASP A 255 8.79 4.61 -25.59
CA ASP A 255 9.01 5.94 -26.11
C ASP A 255 7.97 6.94 -25.60
N MET A 256 6.70 6.53 -25.51
CA MET A 256 5.63 7.33 -24.93
C MET A 256 5.86 7.61 -23.45
N PHE A 257 6.34 6.63 -22.68
CA PHE A 257 6.68 6.80 -21.27
C PHE A 257 7.75 7.89 -21.07
N PHE A 258 8.87 7.80 -21.77
CA PHE A 258 9.94 8.79 -21.66
C PHE A 258 9.51 10.17 -22.20
N SER A 259 8.71 10.20 -23.28
CA SER A 259 8.16 11.47 -23.81
C SER A 259 7.22 12.14 -22.80
N GLY A 260 6.44 11.36 -22.04
CA GLY A 260 5.64 11.87 -20.94
C GLY A 260 6.48 12.50 -19.84
N PHE A 261 7.60 11.86 -19.46
CA PHE A 261 8.53 12.46 -18.49
C PHE A 261 9.20 13.74 -19.01
N LEU A 262 9.47 13.85 -20.31
CA LEU A 262 9.98 15.10 -20.93
C LEU A 262 9.00 16.27 -20.80
N ALA A 263 7.71 15.99 -20.70
CA ALA A 263 6.67 16.99 -20.49
C ALA A 263 6.69 17.62 -19.07
N ILE A 264 7.48 17.08 -18.15
CA ILE A 264 7.80 17.71 -16.86
C ILE A 264 8.93 18.70 -17.09
N LYS A 265 8.71 20.00 -16.86
CA LYS A 265 9.73 21.04 -17.13
C LYS A 265 10.97 20.90 -16.26
N ASP A 266 10.78 20.64 -14.98
CA ASP A 266 11.89 20.50 -14.03
C ASP A 266 12.57 19.14 -14.18
N LYS A 267 13.83 19.17 -14.60
CA LYS A 267 14.65 17.97 -14.78
C LYS A 267 14.88 17.19 -13.48
N GLN A 268 14.93 17.88 -12.34
CA GLN A 268 15.12 17.25 -11.03
C GLN A 268 13.87 16.44 -10.66
N TYR A 269 12.69 16.96 -10.95
CA TYR A 269 11.43 16.24 -10.73
C TYR A 269 11.35 14.97 -11.58
N ARG A 270 11.82 14.99 -12.84
CA ARG A 270 11.87 13.79 -13.69
C ARG A 270 12.63 12.65 -13.02
N ILE A 271 13.84 12.97 -12.52
CA ILE A 271 14.71 12.00 -11.86
C ILE A 271 14.05 11.47 -10.58
N VAL A 272 13.67 12.36 -9.67
CA VAL A 272 13.14 11.99 -8.35
C VAL A 272 11.85 11.17 -8.45
N MET A 273 10.96 11.52 -9.38
CA MET A 273 9.72 10.79 -9.59
C MET A 273 9.97 9.37 -10.12
N LEU A 274 10.89 9.24 -11.09
CA LEU A 274 11.23 7.94 -11.66
C LEU A 274 11.99 7.07 -10.64
N GLU A 275 12.91 7.66 -9.91
CA GLU A 275 13.66 6.94 -8.86
C GLU A 275 12.76 6.45 -7.74
N MET A 276 11.76 7.23 -7.31
CA MET A 276 10.80 6.77 -6.31
C MET A 276 9.99 5.58 -6.81
N LEU A 277 9.61 5.57 -8.10
CA LEU A 277 8.93 4.43 -8.71
C LEU A 277 9.81 3.18 -8.67
N LEU A 278 11.07 3.29 -9.09
CA LEU A 278 12.01 2.18 -9.10
C LEU A 278 12.41 1.73 -7.68
N TYR A 279 12.55 2.68 -6.76
CA TYR A 279 12.75 2.37 -5.34
C TYR A 279 11.60 1.53 -4.78
N GLY A 280 10.37 1.91 -5.10
CA GLY A 280 9.21 1.09 -4.73
C GLY A 280 9.40 -0.35 -5.20
N ILE A 281 9.68 -0.56 -6.49
CA ILE A 281 9.82 -1.88 -7.09
C ILE A 281 10.98 -2.70 -6.49
N LEU A 282 12.10 -2.06 -6.19
CA LEU A 282 13.31 -2.74 -5.69
C LEU A 282 13.41 -2.76 -4.16
N SER A 283 12.44 -2.24 -3.44
CA SER A 283 12.55 -1.94 -2.02
C SER A 283 12.89 -3.16 -1.14
N SER A 284 12.36 -4.35 -1.42
CA SER A 284 12.71 -5.55 -0.64
C SER A 284 14.12 -6.04 -0.94
N VAL A 285 14.59 -5.90 -2.18
CA VAL A 285 15.96 -6.26 -2.58
C VAL A 285 16.95 -5.31 -1.91
N LEU A 286 16.69 -4.01 -1.97
CA LEU A 286 17.50 -2.97 -1.34
C LEU A 286 17.54 -3.14 0.19
N ASN A 287 16.39 -3.36 0.82
CA ASN A 287 16.29 -3.55 2.26
C ASN A 287 16.96 -4.83 2.77
N LYS A 288 16.98 -5.91 1.97
CA LYS A 288 17.71 -7.13 2.29
C LYS A 288 19.21 -6.86 2.40
N GLU A 289 19.69 -5.91 1.63
CA GLU A 289 21.08 -5.43 1.64
C GLU A 289 21.28 -4.23 2.60
N GLU A 290 20.35 -3.96 3.51
CA GLU A 290 20.41 -2.85 4.48
C GLU A 290 20.53 -1.46 3.83
N LEU A 291 20.07 -1.33 2.60
CA LEU A 291 20.04 -0.07 1.86
C LEU A 291 18.59 0.40 1.73
N TYR A 292 18.21 1.37 2.54
CA TYR A 292 16.86 1.94 2.54
C TYR A 292 16.90 3.47 2.57
N SER A 293 15.79 4.09 2.22
CA SER A 293 15.63 5.54 2.30
C SER A 293 14.52 5.91 3.27
N GLU A 294 14.77 6.94 4.07
CA GLU A 294 13.74 7.61 4.86
C GLU A 294 13.02 8.71 4.07
N SER A 295 13.37 8.87 2.79
CA SER A 295 12.83 9.94 1.94
C SER A 295 11.52 9.54 1.30
N PHE A 296 10.66 10.54 1.09
CA PHE A 296 9.39 10.39 0.39
C PHE A 296 9.07 11.63 -0.46
N ILE A 297 8.14 11.48 -1.40
CA ILE A 297 7.67 12.60 -2.22
C ILE A 297 6.35 13.11 -1.67
N ASN A 298 6.25 14.43 -1.48
CA ASN A 298 5.00 15.13 -1.25
C ASN A 298 4.63 15.92 -2.51
N PHE A 299 3.61 15.46 -3.22
CA PHE A 299 3.03 16.20 -4.32
C PHE A 299 2.05 17.25 -3.79
N VAL A 300 2.40 18.51 -3.99
CA VAL A 300 1.52 19.64 -3.71
C VAL A 300 0.68 19.89 -4.96
N VAL A 301 -0.51 19.32 -4.99
CA VAL A 301 -1.40 19.38 -6.15
C VAL A 301 -2.22 20.65 -6.10
N LEU A 302 -2.07 21.49 -7.13
CA LEU A 302 -2.82 22.74 -7.24
C LEU A 302 -4.20 22.52 -7.88
N ASP A 303 -5.09 23.49 -7.69
CA ASP A 303 -6.46 23.44 -8.20
C ASP A 303 -6.50 23.19 -9.73
N GLY A 304 -7.45 22.38 -10.16
CA GLY A 304 -7.63 22.00 -11.58
C GLY A 304 -6.92 20.72 -12.01
N ILE A 305 -6.12 20.11 -11.13
CA ILE A 305 -5.49 18.81 -11.38
C ILE A 305 -6.11 17.77 -10.47
N TRP A 306 -6.49 16.63 -11.05
CA TRP A 306 -7.04 15.51 -10.30
C TRP A 306 -5.92 14.68 -9.68
N PRO A 307 -5.78 14.64 -8.33
CA PRO A 307 -4.74 13.86 -7.66
C PRO A 307 -4.71 12.40 -8.08
N GLU A 308 -5.88 11.83 -8.39
CA GLU A 308 -6.05 10.43 -8.81
C GLU A 308 -5.29 10.10 -10.10
N GLN A 309 -5.07 11.07 -10.98
CA GLN A 309 -4.27 10.85 -12.20
C GLN A 309 -2.79 10.61 -11.86
N PHE A 310 -2.26 11.31 -10.85
CA PHE A 310 -0.89 11.09 -10.38
C PHE A 310 -0.69 9.73 -9.73
N CYS A 311 -1.72 9.22 -9.06
CA CYS A 311 -1.68 7.89 -8.47
C CYS A 311 -1.30 6.83 -9.50
N ARG A 312 -1.71 7.01 -10.76
CA ARG A 312 -1.48 6.04 -11.81
C ARG A 312 -0.01 5.78 -12.12
N LEU A 313 0.86 6.77 -11.96
CA LEU A 313 2.31 6.57 -12.11
C LEU A 313 2.85 5.52 -11.15
N TYR A 314 2.30 5.49 -9.93
CA TYR A 314 2.78 4.64 -8.84
C TYR A 314 1.87 3.43 -8.57
N GLN A 315 0.75 3.32 -9.28
CA GLN A 315 -0.14 2.15 -9.22
C GLN A 315 0.40 1.06 -10.14
N ILE A 316 1.13 0.14 -9.58
CA ILE A 316 1.69 -0.99 -10.34
C ILE A 316 0.55 -1.92 -10.75
N PHE A 317 0.39 -2.15 -12.07
CA PHE A 317 -0.57 -3.10 -12.65
C PHE A 317 -2.03 -2.93 -12.20
N ASN A 318 -2.59 -1.72 -12.34
CA ASN A 318 -4.00 -1.43 -12.11
C ASN A 318 -4.52 -1.72 -10.68
N ARG A 319 -3.70 -1.62 -9.67
CA ARG A 319 -4.20 -1.67 -8.29
C ARG A 319 -5.15 -0.50 -8.01
N GLU A 320 -6.23 -0.84 -7.35
CA GLU A 320 -7.18 0.19 -6.94
C GLU A 320 -6.60 1.02 -5.80
N LYS A 321 -6.49 2.31 -6.09
CA LYS A 321 -6.59 3.46 -5.21
C LYS A 321 -5.48 3.74 -4.22
N CYS A 322 -5.12 4.95 -4.32
CA CYS A 322 -4.75 5.87 -3.29
C CYS A 322 -5.63 5.71 -2.03
N ASN A 323 -5.01 5.48 -0.89
CA ASN A 323 -5.75 5.43 0.36
C ASN A 323 -5.98 6.85 0.85
N MET A 324 -7.23 7.25 0.91
CA MET A 324 -7.60 8.47 1.61
C MET A 324 -7.30 8.28 3.10
N LEU A 325 -6.59 9.24 3.67
CA LEU A 325 -6.36 9.30 5.10
C LEU A 325 -7.67 9.67 5.78
N GLU A 326 -8.29 8.68 6.38
CA GLU A 326 -9.38 8.89 7.31
C GLU A 326 -8.82 9.05 8.74
N ALA A 327 -9.67 9.51 9.65
CA ALA A 327 -9.30 9.61 11.07
C ALA A 327 -9.12 8.24 11.76
N ASP A 328 -9.44 7.13 11.08
CA ASP A 328 -9.30 5.76 11.57
C ASP A 328 -8.24 4.99 10.76
N ASP A 329 -7.13 4.65 11.42
CA ASP A 329 -5.95 4.05 10.81
C ASP A 329 -6.05 2.56 10.46
N LYS A 330 -7.12 1.87 10.86
CA LYS A 330 -7.18 0.41 10.74
C LYS A 330 -7.10 -0.07 9.28
N GLN A 331 -7.85 0.55 8.39
CA GLN A 331 -7.85 0.18 6.97
C GLN A 331 -6.51 0.49 6.32
N LEU A 332 -5.90 1.61 6.69
CA LEU A 332 -4.59 2.02 6.20
C LEU A 332 -3.49 1.02 6.62
N TYR A 333 -3.45 0.61 7.88
CA TYR A 333 -2.46 -0.37 8.33
C TYR A 333 -2.69 -1.75 7.72
N GLU A 334 -3.93 -2.14 7.44
CA GLU A 334 -4.22 -3.36 6.70
C GLU A 334 -3.73 -3.30 5.26
N TYR A 335 -3.88 -2.16 4.61
CA TYR A 335 -3.29 -1.93 3.29
C TYR A 335 -1.75 -1.99 3.34
N ILE A 336 -1.10 -1.25 4.23
CA ILE A 336 0.36 -1.23 4.36
C ILE A 336 0.92 -2.63 4.60
N ARG A 337 0.20 -3.50 5.33
CA ARG A 337 0.59 -4.90 5.52
C ARG A 337 0.69 -5.69 4.23
N THR A 338 -0.11 -5.36 3.23
CA THR A 338 -0.16 -6.08 1.96
C THR A 338 0.84 -5.57 0.94
N VAL A 339 1.37 -4.36 1.15
CA VAL A 339 2.30 -3.72 0.22
C VAL A 339 3.70 -4.31 0.37
N LYS A 340 4.31 -4.68 -0.76
CA LYS A 340 5.71 -5.07 -0.89
C LYS A 340 6.18 -4.76 -2.30
N ASP A 341 7.34 -4.14 -2.42
CA ASP A 341 7.96 -3.78 -3.70
C ASP A 341 7.04 -2.91 -4.58
N GLU A 342 6.42 -1.94 -3.95
CA GLU A 342 5.50 -0.99 -4.55
C GLU A 342 5.67 0.40 -3.93
N VAL A 343 4.88 1.34 -4.39
CA VAL A 343 4.80 2.67 -3.78
C VAL A 343 3.49 2.80 -3.01
N ILE A 344 3.60 3.11 -1.73
CA ILE A 344 2.45 3.49 -0.90
C ILE A 344 2.04 4.90 -1.27
N ILE A 345 0.79 5.08 -1.62
CA ILE A 345 0.22 6.38 -1.96
C ILE A 345 -0.74 6.79 -0.85
N LEU A 346 -0.45 7.89 -0.18
CA LEU A 346 -1.32 8.49 0.82
C LEU A 346 -1.93 9.76 0.24
N HIS A 347 -3.26 9.88 0.33
CA HIS A 347 -3.96 11.07 -0.12
C HIS A 347 -4.62 11.78 1.07
N LYS A 348 -4.21 13.01 1.35
CA LYS A 348 -4.89 13.88 2.31
C LYS A 348 -6.13 14.46 1.63
N PRO A 349 -7.34 14.24 2.18
CA PRO A 349 -8.55 14.82 1.61
C PRO A 349 -8.51 16.35 1.68
N THR A 350 -8.88 17.00 0.57
CA THR A 350 -8.86 18.48 0.44
C THR A 350 -10.00 19.18 1.20
N VAL A 351 -11.07 18.45 1.50
CA VAL A 351 -12.24 18.99 2.22
C VAL A 351 -12.41 18.22 3.53
N VAL A 352 -11.78 18.74 4.56
CA VAL A 352 -11.92 18.21 5.92
C VAL A 352 -12.45 19.34 6.83
N PRO A 353 -13.45 19.10 7.69
CA PRO A 353 -13.84 20.09 8.68
C PRO A 353 -12.65 20.55 9.52
N GLU A 354 -12.54 21.84 9.82
CA GLU A 354 -11.37 22.45 10.48
C GLU A 354 -10.98 21.74 11.78
N TYR A 355 -11.94 21.22 12.54
CA TYR A 355 -11.66 20.45 13.77
C TYR A 355 -11.06 19.06 13.52
N THR A 356 -11.27 18.49 12.33
CA THR A 356 -10.71 17.18 11.92
C THR A 356 -9.38 17.34 11.19
N GLU A 357 -9.15 18.48 10.54
CA GLU A 357 -7.94 18.73 9.76
C GLU A 357 -6.66 18.50 10.57
N ARG A 358 -6.63 19.00 11.80
CA ARG A 358 -5.48 18.78 12.70
C ARG A 358 -5.25 17.31 13.07
N LYS A 359 -6.32 16.54 13.21
CA LYS A 359 -6.20 15.09 13.48
C LYS A 359 -5.68 14.35 12.26
N VAL A 360 -6.22 14.66 11.08
CA VAL A 360 -5.76 14.06 9.81
C VAL A 360 -4.29 14.39 9.57
N GLN A 361 -3.87 15.63 9.79
CA GLN A 361 -2.48 16.04 9.65
C GLN A 361 -1.56 15.31 10.63
N ASN A 362 -1.91 15.27 11.91
CA ASN A 362 -1.12 14.54 12.93
C ASN A 362 -1.04 13.04 12.61
N ASN A 363 -2.12 12.48 12.09
CA ASN A 363 -2.17 11.07 11.69
C ASN A 363 -1.26 10.81 10.49
N LEU A 364 -1.32 11.67 9.48
CA LEU A 364 -0.44 11.63 8.32
C LEU A 364 1.04 11.63 8.74
N GLU A 365 1.44 12.58 9.58
CA GLU A 365 2.82 12.70 10.08
C GLU A 365 3.26 11.44 10.85
N GLN A 366 2.38 10.88 11.69
CA GLN A 366 2.68 9.64 12.41
C GLN A 366 2.85 8.45 11.47
N VAL A 367 1.97 8.29 10.49
CA VAL A 367 2.03 7.20 9.52
C VAL A 367 3.29 7.30 8.67
N ILE A 368 3.60 8.49 8.15
CA ILE A 368 4.82 8.76 7.39
C ILE A 368 6.06 8.38 8.21
N ASN A 369 6.16 8.89 9.43
CA ASN A 369 7.30 8.60 10.31
C ASN A 369 7.47 7.09 10.56
N LYS A 370 6.38 6.35 10.75
CA LYS A 370 6.42 4.90 10.94
C LYS A 370 6.88 4.16 9.68
N ILE A 371 6.40 4.57 8.51
CA ILE A 371 6.79 3.96 7.23
C ILE A 371 8.26 4.25 6.93
N CYS A 372 8.67 5.52 6.96
CA CYS A 372 10.02 5.94 6.62
C CYS A 372 11.07 5.37 7.58
N LYS A 373 10.77 5.30 8.88
CA LYS A 373 11.66 4.69 9.89
C LYS A 373 11.54 3.16 9.95
N GLN A 374 10.73 2.57 9.09
CA GLN A 374 10.45 1.12 9.09
C GLN A 374 10.00 0.57 10.45
N ASP A 375 9.30 1.40 11.23
CA ASP A 375 8.75 1.01 12.54
C ASP A 375 7.48 0.15 12.35
N SER A 376 7.68 -1.01 11.76
CA SER A 376 6.62 -1.97 11.49
C SER A 376 5.96 -2.50 12.75
N ALA A 377 6.72 -2.61 13.84
CA ALA A 377 6.22 -3.11 15.12
C ALA A 377 5.11 -2.22 15.70
N SER A 378 5.27 -0.90 15.67
CA SER A 378 4.24 0.05 16.14
C SER A 378 2.99 0.07 15.28
N MET A 379 3.10 -0.34 14.01
CA MET A 379 1.97 -0.52 13.08
C MET A 379 1.31 -1.90 13.22
N GLY A 380 1.84 -2.76 14.09
CA GLY A 380 1.38 -4.13 14.18
C GLY A 380 1.69 -4.97 12.94
N ILE A 381 2.75 -4.66 12.20
CA ILE A 381 3.19 -5.39 11.00
C ILE A 381 4.38 -6.27 11.38
N PRO A 382 4.34 -7.60 11.11
CA PRO A 382 5.38 -8.53 11.55
C PRO A 382 6.65 -8.50 10.71
N TRP A 383 6.64 -7.81 9.57
CA TRP A 383 7.73 -7.70 8.62
C TRP A 383 8.08 -6.24 8.34
N LYS A 384 9.25 -6.00 7.78
CA LYS A 384 9.63 -4.66 7.31
C LYS A 384 8.69 -4.19 6.19
N VAL A 385 8.34 -2.92 6.22
CA VAL A 385 7.60 -2.29 5.13
C VAL A 385 8.57 -2.02 3.98
N ASN A 386 8.49 -2.84 2.94
CA ASN A 386 9.32 -2.70 1.74
C ASN A 386 8.51 -1.97 0.68
N ALA A 387 8.58 -0.66 0.69
CA ALA A 387 7.81 0.20 -0.23
C ALA A 387 8.43 1.58 -0.35
N GLY A 388 8.21 2.24 -1.50
CA GLY A 388 8.34 3.67 -1.62
C GLY A 388 7.15 4.38 -0.98
N LEU A 389 7.24 5.69 -0.77
CA LEU A 389 6.17 6.49 -0.19
C LEU A 389 5.94 7.77 -0.99
N VAL A 390 4.70 8.00 -1.35
CA VAL A 390 4.23 9.21 -2.00
C VAL A 390 3.02 9.74 -1.25
N VAL A 391 3.00 11.04 -1.02
CA VAL A 391 1.88 11.75 -0.40
C VAL A 391 1.29 12.72 -1.42
N LEU A 392 -0.02 12.74 -1.55
CA LEU A 392 -0.76 13.74 -2.31
C LEU A 392 -1.40 14.70 -1.31
N ASN A 393 -1.01 15.95 -1.38
CA ASN A 393 -1.41 16.97 -0.42
C ASN A 393 -1.74 18.27 -1.16
N ASP A 394 -2.43 19.17 -0.50
CA ASP A 394 -2.67 20.54 -0.95
C ASP A 394 -1.66 21.54 -0.36
N GLN A 395 -0.75 21.06 0.49
CA GLN A 395 0.23 21.87 1.21
C GLN A 395 1.63 21.24 1.17
N MET A 396 2.66 22.08 1.27
CA MET A 396 4.02 21.62 1.47
C MET A 396 4.18 20.97 2.84
N MET A 397 5.02 19.97 2.91
CA MET A 397 5.39 19.29 4.14
C MET A 397 6.81 19.69 4.55
N THR A 398 7.02 19.80 5.87
CA THR A 398 8.30 20.25 6.45
C THR A 398 9.04 19.15 7.20
N GLU A 399 8.52 17.92 7.16
CA GLU A 399 9.15 16.76 7.79
C GLU A 399 10.47 16.41 7.11
N SER A 400 11.42 15.96 7.92
CA SER A 400 12.72 15.51 7.42
C SER A 400 12.54 14.38 6.40
N GLY A 401 13.28 14.45 5.30
CA GLY A 401 13.19 13.46 4.22
C GLY A 401 12.13 13.76 3.16
N THR A 402 11.37 14.88 3.28
CA THR A 402 10.34 15.23 2.31
C THR A 402 10.93 15.92 1.07
N ALA A 403 10.66 15.38 -0.11
CA ALA A 403 10.84 16.06 -1.38
C ALA A 403 9.50 16.65 -1.84
N ASN A 404 9.34 17.99 -1.70
CA ASN A 404 8.12 18.67 -2.14
C ASN A 404 8.17 18.93 -3.66
N ILE A 405 7.18 18.44 -4.39
CA ILE A 405 6.99 18.66 -5.82
C ILE A 405 5.68 19.40 -6.03
N VAL A 406 5.74 20.65 -6.50
CA VAL A 406 4.55 21.42 -6.85
C VAL A 406 4.05 21.00 -8.21
N VAL A 407 2.81 20.55 -8.28
CA VAL A 407 2.15 20.07 -9.48
C VAL A 407 1.18 21.13 -9.98
N ASP A 408 1.56 21.78 -11.07
CA ASP A 408 0.75 22.75 -11.80
C ASP A 408 0.78 22.47 -13.31
N LEU A 409 -0.16 23.03 -14.05
CA LEU A 409 -0.26 22.88 -15.50
C LEU A 409 0.90 23.56 -16.26
N ASN A 410 1.66 24.44 -15.62
CA ASN A 410 2.83 25.07 -16.20
C ASN A 410 4.08 24.19 -16.10
N GLY A 411 4.21 23.44 -15.02
CA GLY A 411 5.31 22.49 -14.77
C GLY A 411 5.09 21.13 -15.42
N PHE A 412 3.82 20.69 -15.51
CA PHE A 412 3.42 19.38 -16.01
C PHE A 412 2.50 19.56 -17.23
N GLN A 413 3.02 19.33 -18.43
CA GLN A 413 2.28 19.52 -19.68
C GLN A 413 1.34 18.33 -19.98
N SER A 414 0.40 18.50 -20.95
CA SER A 414 -0.62 17.52 -21.30
C SER A 414 -0.05 16.13 -21.63
N ALA A 415 1.08 16.06 -22.31
CA ALA A 415 1.71 14.80 -22.70
C ALA A 415 2.09 13.91 -21.48
N PHE A 416 2.38 14.51 -20.31
CA PHE A 416 2.56 13.75 -19.09
C PHE A 416 1.27 13.03 -18.66
N PHE A 417 0.15 13.75 -18.68
CA PHE A 417 -1.15 13.17 -18.29
C PHE A 417 -1.67 12.16 -19.33
N GLU A 418 -1.37 12.38 -20.61
CA GLU A 418 -1.67 11.41 -21.67
C GLU A 418 -0.90 10.12 -21.47
N MET A 419 0.38 10.19 -21.14
CA MET A 419 1.21 9.04 -20.78
C MET A 419 0.61 8.28 -19.59
N LEU A 420 0.19 8.97 -18.52
CA LEU A 420 -0.44 8.34 -17.36
C LEU A 420 -1.74 7.60 -17.70
N ASN A 421 -2.49 8.07 -18.69
CA ASN A 421 -3.75 7.46 -19.13
C ASN A 421 -3.58 6.36 -20.18
N SER A 422 -2.35 6.11 -20.62
CA SER A 422 -2.01 5.07 -21.59
C SER A 422 -1.47 3.79 -20.91
N ALA A 423 -1.13 2.80 -21.73
CA ALA A 423 -0.43 1.59 -21.28
C ALA A 423 1.09 1.81 -21.06
N ALA A 424 1.60 3.04 -21.24
CA ALA A 424 3.03 3.31 -21.23
C ALA A 424 3.69 3.05 -19.88
N VAL A 425 2.99 3.37 -18.78
CA VAL A 425 3.49 3.10 -17.42
C VAL A 425 3.58 1.60 -17.16
N ASP A 426 2.53 0.85 -17.51
CA ASP A 426 2.50 -0.60 -17.34
C ASP A 426 3.56 -1.29 -18.21
N ALA A 427 3.78 -0.81 -19.43
CA ALA A 427 4.81 -1.31 -20.34
C ALA A 427 6.23 -1.07 -19.78
N PHE A 428 6.50 0.14 -19.30
CA PHE A 428 7.79 0.43 -18.66
C PHE A 428 8.04 -0.46 -17.44
N LEU A 429 7.03 -0.60 -16.58
CA LEU A 429 7.14 -1.44 -15.39
C LEU A 429 7.38 -2.91 -15.74
N ALA A 430 6.69 -3.42 -16.75
CA ALA A 430 6.85 -4.78 -17.21
C ALA A 430 8.27 -5.06 -17.74
N GLU A 431 8.78 -4.18 -18.60
CA GLU A 431 10.13 -4.30 -19.13
C GLU A 431 11.19 -4.15 -18.04
N PHE A 432 11.00 -3.22 -17.11
CA PHE A 432 11.92 -3.06 -15.99
C PHE A 432 11.92 -4.29 -15.06
N ILE A 433 10.77 -4.88 -14.77
CA ILE A 433 10.67 -6.09 -13.95
C ILE A 433 11.32 -7.28 -14.68
N ARG A 434 11.12 -7.40 -16.00
CA ARG A 434 11.78 -8.42 -16.81
C ARG A 434 13.31 -8.27 -16.73
N TYR A 435 13.82 -7.08 -17.00
CA TYR A 435 15.23 -6.75 -16.84
C TYR A 435 15.75 -7.11 -15.44
N ALA A 436 15.06 -6.65 -14.40
CA ALA A 436 15.47 -6.88 -13.03
C ALA A 436 15.43 -8.37 -12.63
N THR A 437 14.53 -9.17 -13.21
CA THR A 437 14.50 -10.63 -13.04
C THR A 437 15.75 -11.28 -13.63
N GLU A 438 16.11 -10.89 -14.84
CA GLU A 438 17.26 -11.43 -15.55
C GLU A 438 18.59 -10.97 -14.93
N GLU A 439 18.68 -9.70 -14.55
CA GLU A 439 19.91 -9.04 -14.08
C GLU A 439 19.98 -8.89 -12.54
N MET A 440 19.18 -9.65 -11.79
CA MET A 440 19.19 -9.56 -10.32
C MET A 440 20.59 -9.78 -9.70
N PRO A 441 21.45 -10.68 -10.20
CA PRO A 441 22.82 -10.81 -9.71
C PRO A 441 23.63 -9.52 -9.89
N TYR A 442 23.53 -8.85 -11.04
CA TYR A 442 24.19 -7.57 -11.32
C TYR A 442 23.65 -6.46 -10.42
N ILE A 443 22.33 -6.39 -10.23
CA ILE A 443 21.71 -5.43 -9.32
C ILE A 443 22.28 -5.56 -7.91
N LYS A 444 22.42 -6.79 -7.40
CA LYS A 444 23.03 -7.05 -6.08
C LYS A 444 24.51 -6.65 -6.04
N GLU A 445 25.26 -6.94 -7.09
CA GLU A 445 26.66 -6.53 -7.19
C GLU A 445 26.79 -4.99 -7.18
N THR A 446 25.94 -4.30 -7.93
CA THR A 446 25.87 -2.82 -7.94
C THR A 446 25.60 -2.26 -6.55
N ILE A 447 24.64 -2.83 -5.82
CA ILE A 447 24.35 -2.45 -4.44
C ILE A 447 25.59 -2.62 -3.56
N GLN A 448 26.24 -3.78 -3.62
CA GLN A 448 27.42 -4.08 -2.81
C GLN A 448 28.62 -3.18 -3.17
N ARG A 449 28.80 -2.85 -4.43
CA ARG A 449 29.86 -1.95 -4.90
C ARG A 449 29.63 -0.54 -4.38
N GLN A 450 28.42 -0.03 -4.51
CA GLN A 450 28.07 1.32 -4.08
C GLN A 450 28.10 1.47 -2.55
N LYS A 451 27.77 0.44 -1.77
CA LYS A 451 27.88 0.45 -0.30
C LYS A 451 29.29 0.76 0.21
N LYS A 452 30.31 0.53 -0.58
CA LYS A 452 31.70 0.91 -0.26
C LYS A 452 31.93 2.41 -0.34
N VAL A 453 31.04 3.14 -1.00
CA VAL A 453 31.09 4.60 -1.12
C VAL A 453 30.33 5.21 0.05
N GLN A 454 31.00 5.93 0.92
CA GLN A 454 30.33 6.64 2.03
C GLN A 454 29.61 7.90 1.49
N CYS A 455 28.32 7.77 1.17
CA CYS A 455 27.49 8.85 0.67
C CYS A 455 26.14 8.86 1.39
N LYS A 456 25.67 10.05 1.77
CA LYS A 456 24.28 10.21 2.23
C LYS A 456 23.33 9.93 1.06
N ASN A 457 22.19 9.32 1.35
CA ASN A 457 21.17 9.00 0.33
C ASN A 457 21.70 8.13 -0.82
N LEU A 458 22.63 7.23 -0.52
CA LEU A 458 23.30 6.34 -1.47
C LEU A 458 22.33 5.53 -2.33
N VAL A 459 21.18 5.17 -1.79
CA VAL A 459 20.14 4.40 -2.48
C VAL A 459 19.75 5.01 -3.83
N TRP A 460 19.70 6.33 -3.92
CA TRP A 460 19.31 7.01 -5.16
C TRP A 460 20.38 6.90 -6.25
N ASN A 461 21.65 6.95 -5.88
CA ASN A 461 22.74 6.70 -6.84
C ASN A 461 22.72 5.27 -7.37
N VAL A 462 22.40 4.30 -6.50
CA VAL A 462 22.25 2.89 -6.88
C VAL A 462 21.11 2.71 -7.89
N ILE A 463 19.95 3.29 -7.61
CA ILE A 463 18.78 3.20 -8.51
C ILE A 463 19.07 3.86 -9.86
N TYR A 464 19.75 5.00 -9.85
CA TYR A 464 20.13 5.70 -11.08
C TYR A 464 21.08 4.89 -11.96
N GLU A 465 22.05 4.21 -11.35
CA GLU A 465 22.95 3.30 -12.05
C GLU A 465 22.22 2.09 -12.64
N ILE A 466 21.30 1.48 -11.86
CA ILE A 466 20.45 0.38 -12.33
C ILE A 466 19.57 0.84 -13.51
N LEU A 467 19.02 2.04 -13.44
CA LEU A 467 18.24 2.64 -14.54
C LEU A 467 19.07 2.84 -15.81
N GLY A 468 20.33 3.24 -15.66
CA GLY A 468 21.27 3.38 -16.79
C GLY A 468 21.58 2.05 -17.44
N ASP A 469 21.84 1.02 -16.66
CA ASP A 469 22.08 -0.34 -17.15
C ASP A 469 20.86 -0.94 -17.85
N PHE A 470 19.67 -0.75 -17.27
CA PHE A 470 18.40 -1.09 -17.91
C PHE A 470 18.31 -0.46 -19.31
N GLY A 471 18.55 0.84 -19.40
CA GLY A 471 18.52 1.54 -20.68
C GLY A 471 19.53 0.98 -21.70
N GLN A 472 20.74 0.68 -21.27
CA GLN A 472 21.77 0.09 -22.11
C GLN A 472 21.34 -1.30 -22.65
N LYS A 473 20.76 -2.14 -21.81
CA LYS A 473 20.25 -3.47 -22.19
C LYS A 473 19.09 -3.39 -23.18
N GLU A 474 18.18 -2.46 -22.98
CA GLU A 474 17.04 -2.23 -23.91
C GLU A 474 17.43 -1.41 -25.17
N GLY A 475 18.67 -1.01 -25.32
CA GLY A 475 19.14 -0.17 -26.44
C GLY A 475 18.59 1.24 -26.41
N ILE A 476 18.28 1.75 -25.21
CA ILE A 476 17.72 3.09 -24.97
C ILE A 476 18.72 3.91 -24.14
N ASN A 477 19.13 5.06 -24.64
CA ASN A 477 19.86 6.02 -23.80
C ASN A 477 18.87 6.76 -22.90
N VAL A 478 18.60 6.21 -21.70
CA VAL A 478 17.63 6.76 -20.75
C VAL A 478 17.97 8.18 -20.35
N TYR A 479 19.25 8.50 -20.17
CA TYR A 479 19.68 9.83 -19.76
C TYR A 479 19.43 10.88 -20.84
N GLU A 480 19.68 10.53 -22.10
CA GLU A 480 19.33 11.38 -23.24
C GLU A 480 17.81 11.54 -23.37
N LYS A 481 17.06 10.44 -23.24
CA LYS A 481 15.58 10.45 -23.28
C LYS A 481 14.99 11.33 -22.17
N LEU A 482 15.58 11.39 -20.99
CA LEU A 482 15.15 12.28 -19.90
C LEU A 482 15.79 13.69 -19.98
N GLN A 483 16.73 13.93 -20.91
CA GLN A 483 17.51 15.16 -21.03
C GLN A 483 18.24 15.51 -19.73
N VAL A 484 18.84 14.51 -19.09
CA VAL A 484 19.65 14.65 -17.89
C VAL A 484 21.07 14.19 -18.18
N ALA A 485 22.04 14.67 -17.39
CA ALA A 485 23.42 14.24 -17.56
C ALA A 485 23.65 12.86 -16.91
N ALA A 486 24.44 12.01 -17.57
CA ALA A 486 24.72 10.67 -17.06
C ALA A 486 25.55 10.66 -15.77
N ASP A 487 26.34 11.73 -15.54
CA ASP A 487 27.20 11.92 -14.38
C ASP A 487 26.53 12.67 -13.21
N VAL A 488 25.21 12.90 -13.31
CA VAL A 488 24.43 13.48 -12.21
C VAL A 488 24.53 12.57 -10.99
N GLN A 489 24.64 13.18 -9.83
CA GLN A 489 24.51 12.48 -8.55
C GLN A 489 23.12 12.68 -7.96
N PRO A 490 22.20 11.74 -8.12
CA PRO A 490 20.82 11.86 -7.63
C PRO A 490 20.72 12.09 -6.13
N SER A 491 21.62 11.50 -5.33
CA SER A 491 21.72 11.78 -3.90
C SER A 491 21.85 13.28 -3.58
N GLY A 492 22.54 14.04 -4.45
CA GLY A 492 22.64 15.49 -4.33
C GLY A 492 21.35 16.21 -4.75
N ILE A 493 20.61 15.70 -5.74
CA ILE A 493 19.31 16.23 -6.15
C ILE A 493 18.31 16.02 -5.02
N TRP A 494 18.19 14.79 -4.52
CA TRP A 494 17.35 14.48 -3.37
C TRP A 494 17.75 15.34 -2.17
N GLY A 495 19.04 15.48 -1.89
CA GLY A 495 19.54 16.33 -0.81
C GLY A 495 19.09 17.79 -0.93
N LYS A 496 19.04 18.33 -2.15
CA LYS A 496 18.55 19.71 -2.40
C LYS A 496 17.03 19.82 -2.26
N LEU A 497 16.28 18.82 -2.72
CA LEU A 497 14.82 18.82 -2.63
C LEU A 497 14.33 18.50 -1.21
N MET A 498 15.09 17.69 -0.47
CA MET A 498 14.83 17.34 0.93
C MET A 498 15.48 18.31 1.92
N ALA A 499 16.48 19.07 1.49
CA ALA A 499 16.96 20.16 2.33
C ALA A 499 15.69 20.90 2.72
N THR A 500 15.36 20.83 4.00
CA THR A 500 14.33 21.67 4.57
C THR A 500 14.57 23.03 4.01
N GLN A 501 13.79 23.46 3.04
CA GLN A 501 13.71 24.87 2.74
C GLN A 501 13.36 25.43 4.09
N ASP A 502 14.32 26.14 4.70
CA ASP A 502 14.06 26.81 5.96
C ASP A 502 12.70 27.47 5.77
N VAL A 503 11.73 27.08 6.60
CA VAL A 503 10.35 27.59 6.44
C VAL A 503 10.41 29.11 6.40
N GLY A 504 11.38 29.68 7.10
CA GLY A 504 11.67 31.10 7.07
C GLY A 504 12.10 31.58 5.68
N ASP A 505 13.04 30.93 5.04
CA ASP A 505 13.50 31.27 3.69
C ASP A 505 12.37 31.10 2.66
N LEU A 506 11.60 30.04 2.78
CA LEU A 506 10.43 29.82 1.94
C LEU A 506 9.38 30.92 2.13
N MET A 507 9.08 31.30 3.37
CA MET A 507 8.16 32.39 3.68
C MET A 507 8.69 33.73 3.15
N VAL A 508 9.96 34.03 3.32
CA VAL A 508 10.58 35.24 2.79
C VAL A 508 10.47 35.30 1.26
N LYS A 509 10.84 34.23 0.58
CA LYS A 509 10.75 34.13 -0.88
C LYS A 509 9.29 34.33 -1.35
N ASN A 510 8.34 33.63 -0.73
CA ASN A 510 6.94 33.73 -1.13
C ASN A 510 6.30 35.09 -0.83
N ILE A 511 6.66 35.72 0.29
CA ILE A 511 6.25 37.11 0.56
C ILE A 511 6.78 38.04 -0.53
N ARG A 512 8.04 37.92 -0.90
CA ARG A 512 8.64 38.75 -1.98
C ARG A 512 7.98 38.51 -3.33
N ASP A 513 7.63 37.25 -3.66
CA ASP A 513 6.96 36.93 -4.92
C ASP A 513 5.52 37.46 -4.95
N ARG A 514 4.79 37.38 -3.85
CA ARG A 514 3.38 37.80 -3.75
C ARG A 514 3.20 39.29 -3.51
N ILE A 515 4.21 39.96 -2.97
CA ILE A 515 4.15 41.42 -2.75
C ILE A 515 4.04 42.19 -4.08
N LYS A 516 4.47 41.61 -5.19
CA LYS A 516 4.34 42.17 -6.54
C LYS A 516 2.90 42.45 -6.95
N ASP A 517 1.97 41.72 -6.34
CA ASP A 517 0.53 41.88 -6.59
C ASP A 517 -0.17 42.77 -5.56
N ALA A 518 0.53 43.16 -4.47
CA ALA A 518 0.02 44.00 -3.41
C ALA A 518 0.48 45.46 -3.59
N TYR A 519 -0.29 46.37 -2.99
CA TYR A 519 0.16 47.76 -2.86
C TYR A 519 1.18 47.91 -1.72
N VAL A 520 2.14 48.78 -1.91
CA VAL A 520 3.16 49.10 -0.89
C VAL A 520 3.22 50.62 -0.71
N GLN A 521 3.11 51.05 0.55
CA GLN A 521 3.07 52.47 0.88
C GLN A 521 3.98 52.79 2.06
N GLU A 522 4.72 53.91 1.94
CA GLU A 522 5.49 54.46 3.05
C GLU A 522 4.57 54.94 4.18
N LYS A 523 4.91 54.61 5.41
CA LYS A 523 4.18 55.01 6.62
C LYS A 523 4.53 56.45 6.97
N ALA A 524 3.90 57.40 6.28
CA ALA A 524 4.01 58.86 6.57
C ALA A 524 2.84 59.36 7.42
N TYR A 525 2.96 60.57 7.94
CA TYR A 525 1.86 61.23 8.65
C TYR A 525 0.67 61.39 7.71
N GLY A 526 -0.56 60.99 8.17
CA GLY A 526 -1.75 61.05 7.34
C GLY A 526 -1.95 59.84 6.41
N CYS A 527 -1.09 58.80 6.48
CA CYS A 527 -1.26 57.56 5.73
C CYS A 527 -2.58 56.87 6.08
N ARG A 528 -3.42 56.62 5.05
CA ARG A 528 -4.73 55.97 5.21
C ARG A 528 -4.64 54.47 5.01
N TYR A 529 -5.54 53.73 5.71
CA TYR A 529 -5.66 52.29 5.47
C TYR A 529 -6.20 52.02 4.07
N ARG A 530 -5.56 51.10 3.37
CA ARG A 530 -6.05 50.50 2.12
C ARG A 530 -6.06 48.95 2.24
N GLU A 531 -7.04 48.36 1.62
CA GLU A 531 -7.10 46.89 1.51
C GLU A 531 -5.99 46.40 0.57
N ASN A 532 -5.40 45.26 0.86
CA ASN A 532 -4.25 44.68 0.14
C ASN A 532 -3.04 45.59 0.05
N CYS A 533 -2.81 46.42 1.06
CA CYS A 533 -1.66 47.31 1.13
C CYS A 533 -0.75 46.92 2.30
N CYS A 534 0.56 46.78 1.99
CA CYS A 534 1.61 46.70 2.97
C CYS A 534 2.16 48.07 3.27
N TYR A 535 2.77 48.24 4.43
CA TYR A 535 3.33 49.51 4.86
C TYR A 535 4.79 49.36 5.25
N TYR A 536 5.59 50.39 5.06
CA TYR A 536 7.01 50.35 5.43
C TYR A 536 7.49 51.70 5.98
N ASP A 537 8.58 51.66 6.73
CA ASP A 537 9.40 52.82 7.07
C ASP A 537 10.90 52.49 6.86
N GLU A 538 11.80 53.21 7.43
CA GLU A 538 13.25 52.99 7.29
C GLU A 538 13.68 51.59 7.81
N GLN A 539 13.06 51.09 8.89
CA GLN A 539 13.48 49.91 9.61
C GLN A 539 12.55 48.70 9.47
N TYR A 540 11.25 48.96 9.30
CA TYR A 540 10.21 47.93 9.42
C TYR A 540 9.34 47.82 8.18
N PHE A 541 8.77 46.63 8.02
CA PHE A 541 7.79 46.28 7.00
C PHE A 541 6.57 45.64 7.63
N TRP A 542 5.38 46.21 7.44
CA TRP A 542 4.13 45.74 8.03
C TRP A 542 3.25 45.09 7.00
N ILE A 543 2.85 43.84 7.27
CA ILE A 543 1.93 43.10 6.45
C ILE A 543 0.63 42.88 7.26
N PRO A 544 -0.54 43.39 6.80
CA PRO A 544 -1.81 43.09 7.44
C PRO A 544 -2.04 41.60 7.60
N ILE A 545 -2.56 41.14 8.75
CA ILE A 545 -2.71 39.72 9.08
C ILE A 545 -3.47 38.98 7.99
N LYS A 546 -4.59 39.55 7.50
CA LYS A 546 -5.39 38.93 6.44
C LYS A 546 -4.59 38.69 5.18
N LEU A 547 -3.82 39.72 4.75
CA LEU A 547 -2.97 39.63 3.56
C LEU A 547 -1.82 38.62 3.74
N PHE A 548 -1.19 38.62 4.91
CA PHE A 548 -0.14 37.66 5.23
C PHE A 548 -0.64 36.20 5.10
N TRP A 549 -1.77 35.89 5.73
CA TRP A 549 -2.33 34.52 5.65
C TRP A 549 -2.82 34.18 4.25
N GLN A 550 -3.28 35.15 3.48
CA GLN A 550 -3.61 34.94 2.07
C GLN A 550 -2.34 34.58 1.28
N MET A 551 -1.23 35.31 1.46
CA MET A 551 0.05 34.99 0.83
C MET A 551 0.55 33.58 1.19
N MET A 552 0.45 33.21 2.48
CA MET A 552 0.84 31.86 2.94
C MET A 552 -0.04 30.79 2.34
N TYR A 553 -1.36 31.01 2.29
CA TYR A 553 -2.33 30.09 1.69
C TYR A 553 -2.08 29.90 0.18
N GLU A 554 -1.91 30.97 -0.56
CA GLU A 554 -1.63 30.93 -1.99
C GLU A 554 -0.27 30.28 -2.31
N SER A 555 0.67 30.35 -1.38
CA SER A 555 1.98 29.69 -1.47
C SER A 555 1.99 28.27 -0.90
N ARG A 556 0.82 27.76 -0.47
CA ARG A 556 0.65 26.41 0.09
C ARG A 556 1.54 26.11 1.31
N ILE A 557 1.95 27.14 2.05
CA ILE A 557 2.73 26.97 3.29
C ILE A 557 1.77 26.68 4.45
N PRO A 558 1.94 25.58 5.21
CA PRO A 558 1.07 25.22 6.31
C PRO A 558 1.01 26.32 7.37
N ARG A 559 -0.21 26.62 7.85
CA ARG A 559 -0.42 27.63 8.88
C ARG A 559 0.30 27.30 10.20
N SER A 560 0.39 26.01 10.54
CA SER A 560 1.15 25.51 11.70
C SER A 560 2.62 25.87 11.60
N SER A 561 3.27 25.51 10.49
CA SER A 561 4.68 25.79 10.23
C SER A 561 4.96 27.29 10.19
N SER A 562 4.10 28.06 9.53
CA SER A 562 4.21 29.52 9.51
C SER A 562 4.12 30.14 10.92
N LYS A 563 3.24 29.62 11.79
CA LYS A 563 3.15 30.10 13.18
C LYS A 563 4.40 29.78 13.98
N ILE A 564 4.96 28.58 13.83
CA ILE A 564 6.22 28.20 14.48
C ILE A 564 7.32 29.15 14.03
N GLN A 565 7.44 29.41 12.74
CA GLN A 565 8.43 30.33 12.19
C GLN A 565 8.26 31.77 12.68
N LEU A 566 7.04 32.25 12.80
CA LEU A 566 6.77 33.58 13.37
C LEU A 566 7.23 33.66 14.85
N VAL A 567 7.06 32.58 15.63
CA VAL A 567 7.57 32.51 17.01
C VAL A 567 9.09 32.55 17.02
N GLU A 568 9.73 31.82 16.12
CA GLU A 568 11.18 31.80 15.97
C GLU A 568 11.71 33.18 15.57
N TRP A 569 11.11 33.84 14.57
CA TRP A 569 11.45 35.19 14.17
C TRP A 569 11.22 36.22 15.27
N LYS A 570 10.23 36.03 16.14
CA LYS A 570 10.08 36.84 17.35
C LYS A 570 11.27 36.65 18.29
N THR A 571 11.67 35.40 18.53
CA THR A 571 12.84 35.11 19.39
C THR A 571 14.15 35.65 18.81
N GLN A 572 14.28 35.69 17.48
CA GLN A 572 15.43 36.25 16.76
C GLN A 572 15.34 37.77 16.60
N GLU A 573 14.34 38.43 17.17
CA GLU A 573 14.05 39.86 17.01
C GLU A 573 13.87 40.32 15.56
N LYS A 574 13.51 39.41 14.66
CA LYS A 574 13.18 39.71 13.26
C LYS A 574 11.71 40.12 13.08
N LEU A 575 10.85 39.69 14.01
CA LEU A 575 9.45 40.06 14.12
C LEU A 575 9.24 40.88 15.38
N LEU A 576 8.65 42.08 15.27
CA LEU A 576 8.36 43.00 16.37
C LEU A 576 6.87 42.89 16.73
N PRO A 577 6.47 42.20 17.82
CA PRO A 577 5.09 42.15 18.24
C PRO A 577 4.74 43.21 19.25
N ASP A 578 3.43 43.42 19.51
CA ASP A 578 2.94 44.00 20.75
C ASP A 578 3.21 43.07 21.94
N GLU A 579 3.16 43.57 23.16
CA GLU A 579 3.68 43.00 24.42
C GLU A 579 3.53 41.49 24.60
N ASN A 580 2.43 40.86 24.22
CA ASN A 580 2.17 39.42 24.52
C ASN A 580 1.78 38.55 23.30
N GLY A 581 1.90 39.04 22.07
CA GLY A 581 1.45 38.33 20.87
C GLY A 581 2.52 38.11 19.83
N LEU A 582 2.09 37.78 18.63
CA LEU A 582 2.89 37.75 17.39
C LEU A 582 2.55 38.94 16.49
N THR A 583 1.51 39.69 16.81
CA THR A 583 0.95 40.74 15.98
C THR A 583 1.33 42.12 16.52
N TYR A 584 1.35 43.09 15.64
CA TYR A 584 1.62 44.51 15.93
C TYR A 584 0.40 45.33 15.52
N ARG A 585 0.02 46.31 16.36
CA ARG A 585 -1.08 47.22 16.07
C ARG A 585 -0.56 48.48 15.38
N LEU A 586 -0.60 48.48 14.05
CA LEU A 586 -0.23 49.64 13.26
C LEU A 586 -1.31 50.70 13.30
N ARG A 587 -0.99 51.91 13.73
CA ARG A 587 -1.90 53.07 13.72
C ARG A 587 -1.71 53.86 12.43
N LEU A 588 -2.76 53.98 11.64
CA LEU A 588 -2.89 54.79 10.45
C LEU A 588 -3.90 55.90 10.76
N ASP A 589 -3.99 56.97 9.97
CA ASP A 589 -4.70 58.21 10.26
C ASP A 589 -6.04 58.02 11.03
N GLN A 590 -6.94 57.19 10.56
CA GLN A 590 -8.26 57.02 11.21
C GLN A 590 -8.54 55.54 11.63
N LYS A 591 -7.56 54.66 11.48
CA LYS A 591 -7.77 53.23 11.70
C LYS A 591 -6.57 52.57 12.34
N SER A 592 -6.85 51.59 13.21
CA SER A 592 -5.86 50.72 13.76
C SER A 592 -5.96 49.36 13.10
N VAL A 593 -4.87 48.85 12.55
CA VAL A 593 -4.82 47.59 11.80
C VAL A 593 -3.86 46.61 12.47
N GLN A 594 -4.30 45.38 12.66
CA GLN A 594 -3.40 44.32 13.12
C GLN A 594 -2.52 43.83 11.97
N THR A 595 -1.22 43.81 12.20
CA THR A 595 -0.21 43.47 11.21
C THR A 595 0.82 42.54 11.82
N TYR A 596 1.61 41.89 11.00
CA TYR A 596 2.93 41.37 11.37
C TYR A 596 3.95 42.45 11.02
N CYS A 597 4.78 42.82 11.99
CA CYS A 597 5.81 43.85 11.85
C CYS A 597 7.20 43.19 11.75
N PHE A 598 7.76 43.17 10.57
CA PHE A 598 9.06 42.56 10.32
C PHE A 598 10.16 43.62 10.21
N LYS A 599 11.39 43.28 10.63
CA LYS A 599 12.56 44.07 10.24
C LYS A 599 12.81 43.92 8.74
N LYS A 600 13.03 45.01 8.02
CA LYS A 600 13.24 45.00 6.55
C LYS A 600 14.43 44.16 6.12
N ASN A 601 15.47 44.05 6.95
CA ASN A 601 16.62 43.19 6.68
C ASN A 601 16.29 41.72 6.55
N LEU A 602 15.17 41.23 7.13
CA LEU A 602 14.69 39.86 6.93
C LEU A 602 14.42 39.58 5.45
N PHE A 603 13.91 40.54 4.71
CA PHE A 603 13.56 40.41 3.31
C PHE A 603 14.65 40.86 2.34
N ASN A 604 15.57 41.70 2.77
CA ASN A 604 16.54 42.36 1.91
C ASN A 604 17.96 41.79 2.05
N ALA A 605 18.18 40.85 2.96
CA ALA A 605 19.46 40.13 3.06
C ALA A 605 19.71 39.40 1.74
N ASP A 606 20.83 39.65 1.09
CA ASP A 606 21.30 38.96 -0.13
C ASP A 606 20.55 39.26 -1.45
N LEU A 607 19.68 40.30 -1.54
CA LEU A 607 18.86 40.55 -2.72
C LEU A 607 19.06 41.97 -3.28
N CYS A 608 19.11 42.06 -4.61
CA CYS A 608 19.40 43.33 -5.30
C CYS A 608 18.27 44.38 -5.21
N THR A 609 17.01 43.95 -5.02
CA THR A 609 15.85 44.85 -4.98
C THR A 609 15.20 44.84 -3.60
N PRO A 610 15.10 46.00 -2.92
CA PRO A 610 14.39 46.13 -1.65
C PRO A 610 12.93 45.67 -1.75
N ILE A 611 12.37 45.10 -0.66
CA ILE A 611 10.99 44.55 -0.67
C ILE A 611 9.95 45.65 -0.98
N GLU A 612 10.17 46.86 -0.52
CA GLU A 612 9.26 47.99 -0.73
C GLU A 612 9.17 48.42 -2.21
N GLU A 613 10.16 48.12 -3.02
CA GLU A 613 10.20 48.43 -4.45
C GLU A 613 9.56 47.34 -5.31
N LEU A 614 9.24 46.15 -4.73
CA LEU A 614 8.65 45.05 -5.46
C LEU A 614 7.12 45.19 -5.64
N GLY A 615 6.47 45.92 -4.74
CA GLY A 615 5.02 46.10 -4.78
C GLY A 615 4.56 47.20 -5.74
N LYS A 616 3.23 47.29 -5.91
CA LYS A 616 2.61 48.37 -6.69
C LYS A 616 2.62 49.66 -5.89
N GLU A 617 3.08 50.74 -6.50
CA GLU A 617 3.00 52.07 -5.88
C GLU A 617 1.53 52.49 -5.70
N VAL A 618 1.28 53.17 -4.60
CA VAL A 618 -0.01 53.77 -4.32
C VAL A 618 -0.08 55.10 -5.06
N LEU A 619 -0.82 55.15 -6.17
CA LEU A 619 -1.19 56.38 -6.89
C LEU A 619 -2.14 57.25 -6.10
#